data_4fd945781fa9c6adb12db22ac0f716bc
#
_entry.id   4fd945781fa9c6adb12db22ac0f716bc
#
_cell.length_a   1.000
_cell.length_b   1.000
_cell.length_c   1.000
_cell.angle_alpha   90.00
_cell.angle_beta   90.00
_cell.angle_gamma   90.00
#
_symmetry.space_group_name_H-M   'P 1'
#
loop_
_entity.id
_entity.type
_entity.pdbx_description
1 polymer ?
#
loop_
_entity_poly.entity_id
_entity_poly.type
_entity_poly.pdbx_seq_one_letter_code
_entity_poly.pdbx_strand_id
1 'polypeptide(L)'
;RDGFGPGEQEWNYVQVRPNANMFWWLYYTTSKVNSYYDKPLLIWLQGGPGASSTSYGNFEELGPLDVNLNPRNYTWVKNYNVLFIDNPVGTGYSYVENNWAYAQTNTQIAKDLVECMRGFYKELPNFENVPTYILTESYGGKMGAEFALLWYRAQKAGTIKSNLKGIALGDSWISPIDTVTTWAPFLLNTGMIDTEGSKEIEAAVQKVKDCSELGDWLSATQQWAITQMVILRRTYNIDFYNILTKKFPSGDLLRTPFLLSNNISAIMFLYLNLNERESSISLENLMNGPVKETLGIESIHGSQSSDVFWYLREDFMKPVTHIVEALLNETDLNVFVYNGHLDLIVDTPGTLQWVEKLKWKHAGTWKNSNRYPLIVESIVEGYFKAQGNFRMYWVNRAGHMVPRDNPAAQEKILQDLTKNAYIGRKEKPDLTISFCT
;
A
#
# COMPACT_ATOMS: atom_id res chain seq x y z
N ARG A 1 -4.29 21.98 -15.89
CA ARG A 1 -5.03 23.13 -15.26
C ARG A 1 -4.52 23.42 -13.85
N ASP A 2 -4.79 24.59 -13.34
CA ASP A 2 -4.50 24.94 -11.96
C ASP A 2 -5.38 24.09 -11.02
N GLY A 3 -4.74 23.48 -10.03
CA GLY A 3 -5.39 22.65 -9.02
C GLY A 3 -5.00 23.08 -7.61
N PHE A 4 -5.01 22.15 -6.66
CA PHE A 4 -4.64 22.43 -5.28
C PHE A 4 -3.15 22.13 -5.03
N GLY A 5 -2.39 23.16 -4.66
CA GLY A 5 -0.94 23.07 -4.47
C GLY A 5 -0.15 23.36 -5.76
N PRO A 6 1.17 23.11 -5.75
CA PRO A 6 2.05 23.48 -6.85
C PRO A 6 1.94 22.53 -8.04
N GLY A 7 2.22 23.05 -9.23
CA GLY A 7 2.29 22.29 -10.49
C GLY A 7 0.96 22.17 -11.19
N GLU A 8 1.05 21.80 -12.46
CA GLU A 8 -0.12 21.55 -13.29
C GLU A 8 -0.79 20.23 -12.89
N GLN A 9 -2.11 20.15 -12.97
CA GLN A 9 -2.89 19.02 -12.48
C GLN A 9 -4.07 18.74 -13.41
N GLU A 10 -4.56 17.49 -13.34
CA GLU A 10 -5.84 17.08 -13.90
C GLU A 10 -6.56 16.13 -12.95
N TRP A 11 -7.87 16.15 -12.95
CA TRP A 11 -8.71 15.26 -12.15
C TRP A 11 -10.06 15.04 -12.81
N ASN A 12 -10.62 13.86 -12.63
CA ASN A 12 -11.93 13.52 -13.15
C ASN A 12 -12.50 12.26 -12.47
N TYR A 13 -13.71 11.93 -12.83
CA TYR A 13 -14.38 10.68 -12.49
C TYR A 13 -14.45 9.75 -13.69
N VAL A 14 -14.35 8.45 -13.42
CA VAL A 14 -14.69 7.40 -14.38
C VAL A 14 -15.79 6.54 -13.80
N GLN A 15 -16.91 6.40 -14.51
CA GLN A 15 -17.90 5.40 -14.17
C GLN A 15 -17.35 4.03 -14.57
N VAL A 16 -16.84 3.28 -13.59
CA VAL A 16 -16.19 1.98 -13.80
C VAL A 16 -17.19 0.83 -13.94
N ARG A 17 -18.35 0.99 -13.37
CA ARG A 17 -19.54 0.12 -13.48
C ARG A 17 -20.81 0.97 -13.29
N PRO A 18 -22.02 0.47 -13.64
CA PRO A 18 -23.26 1.16 -13.29
C PRO A 18 -23.30 1.54 -11.80
N ASN A 19 -23.59 2.79 -11.52
CA ASN A 19 -23.67 3.36 -10.16
C ASN A 19 -22.36 3.36 -9.35
N ALA A 20 -21.22 3.18 -9.99
CA ALA A 20 -19.90 3.14 -9.37
C ALA A 20 -18.95 4.11 -10.07
N ASN A 21 -18.55 5.18 -9.39
CA ASN A 21 -17.80 6.30 -9.91
C ASN A 21 -16.46 6.41 -9.18
N MET A 22 -15.36 6.26 -9.92
CA MET A 22 -14.00 6.29 -9.36
C MET A 22 -13.35 7.60 -9.70
N PHE A 23 -12.79 8.25 -8.69
CA PHE A 23 -12.08 9.53 -8.79
C PHE A 23 -10.59 9.30 -8.93
N TRP A 24 -9.96 10.07 -9.83
CA TRP A 24 -8.52 10.13 -9.98
C TRP A 24 -8.03 11.59 -10.01
N TRP A 25 -6.80 11.81 -9.49
CA TRP A 25 -6.14 13.11 -9.43
C TRP A 25 -4.68 12.97 -9.86
N LEU A 26 -4.34 13.61 -10.96
CA LEU A 26 -3.01 13.63 -11.57
C LEU A 26 -2.28 14.92 -11.22
N TYR A 27 -1.07 14.79 -10.74
CA TYR A 27 -0.07 15.85 -10.69
C TYR A 27 0.95 15.61 -11.79
N TYR A 28 1.12 16.56 -12.69
CA TYR A 28 2.24 16.53 -13.63
C TYR A 28 3.55 16.78 -12.89
N THR A 29 4.66 16.26 -13.46
CA THR A 29 5.99 16.51 -12.88
C THR A 29 6.31 17.99 -12.81
N THR A 30 6.97 18.41 -11.73
CA THR A 30 7.52 19.77 -11.59
C THR A 30 8.95 19.88 -12.13
N SER A 31 9.51 18.81 -12.69
CA SER A 31 10.79 18.85 -13.40
C SER A 31 10.75 19.82 -14.57
N LYS A 32 11.86 20.49 -14.82
CA LYS A 32 12.05 21.27 -16.06
C LYS A 32 12.28 20.30 -17.23
N VAL A 33 11.23 19.99 -17.96
CA VAL A 33 11.23 19.09 -19.13
C VAL A 33 10.56 19.77 -20.31
N ASN A 34 10.85 19.30 -21.54
CA ASN A 34 10.19 19.82 -22.73
C ASN A 34 8.74 19.33 -22.82
N SER A 35 8.47 18.15 -22.28
CA SER A 35 7.15 17.54 -22.22
C SER A 35 6.98 16.75 -20.93
N TYR A 36 5.82 16.84 -20.29
CA TYR A 36 5.48 16.01 -19.14
C TYR A 36 5.56 14.51 -19.46
N TYR A 37 5.29 14.14 -20.71
CA TYR A 37 5.30 12.75 -21.20
C TYR A 37 6.72 12.16 -21.33
N ASP A 38 7.78 12.97 -21.14
CA ASP A 38 9.17 12.50 -21.04
C ASP A 38 9.47 11.83 -19.67
N LYS A 39 8.56 11.99 -18.70
CA LYS A 39 8.69 11.42 -17.36
C LYS A 39 7.68 10.29 -17.14
N PRO A 40 8.06 9.22 -16.43
CA PRO A 40 7.16 8.13 -16.11
C PRO A 40 5.91 8.59 -15.36
N LEU A 41 4.83 7.80 -15.51
CA LEU A 41 3.62 7.91 -14.71
C LEU A 41 3.67 6.91 -13.56
N LEU A 42 3.53 7.39 -12.34
CA LEU A 42 3.41 6.58 -11.14
C LEU A 42 1.96 6.64 -10.64
N ILE A 43 1.33 5.48 -10.47
CA ILE A 43 0.00 5.34 -9.88
C ILE A 43 0.17 4.96 -8.42
N TRP A 44 -0.43 5.69 -7.51
CA TRP A 44 -0.46 5.37 -6.10
C TRP A 44 -1.82 4.81 -5.66
N LEU A 45 -1.79 3.66 -4.99
CA LEU A 45 -2.95 3.01 -4.41
C LEU A 45 -2.74 2.82 -2.90
N GLN A 46 -3.48 3.58 -2.11
CA GLN A 46 -3.54 3.45 -0.66
C GLN A 46 -4.27 2.16 -0.26
N GLY A 47 -4.09 1.74 0.98
CA GLY A 47 -4.67 0.52 1.53
C GLY A 47 -5.99 0.71 2.27
N GLY A 48 -6.05 0.18 3.46
CA GLY A 48 -7.21 0.12 4.34
C GLY A 48 -7.79 -1.30 4.43
N PRO A 49 -8.71 -1.74 3.57
CA PRO A 49 -9.30 -1.05 2.43
C PRO A 49 -10.17 0.14 2.81
N GLY A 50 -10.28 1.10 1.90
CA GLY A 50 -11.09 2.30 2.11
C GLY A 50 -10.31 3.54 2.56
N ALA A 51 -8.98 3.47 2.66
CA ALA A 51 -8.13 4.65 2.88
C ALA A 51 -7.88 5.37 1.54
N SER A 52 -8.04 6.69 1.55
CA SER A 52 -7.96 7.50 0.35
C SER A 52 -6.53 7.76 -0.11
N SER A 53 -6.27 7.52 -1.40
CA SER A 53 -5.00 7.88 -2.04
C SER A 53 -4.83 9.39 -2.17
N THR A 54 -5.90 10.12 -2.48
CA THR A 54 -5.86 11.57 -2.68
C THR A 54 -5.68 12.36 -1.38
N SER A 55 -5.93 11.74 -0.23
CA SER A 55 -5.65 12.34 1.08
C SER A 55 -4.40 11.79 1.75
N TYR A 56 -4.40 10.54 2.20
CA TYR A 56 -3.23 9.96 2.90
C TYR A 56 -2.00 9.92 2.00
N GLY A 57 -2.08 9.30 0.82
CA GLY A 57 -0.96 9.23 -0.10
C GLY A 57 -0.42 10.61 -0.48
N ASN A 58 -1.32 11.53 -0.82
CA ASN A 58 -0.95 12.86 -1.25
C ASN A 58 -0.39 13.71 -0.10
N PHE A 59 -1.15 13.92 0.98
CA PHE A 59 -0.82 14.89 2.03
C PHE A 59 -0.01 14.32 3.20
N GLU A 60 0.00 13.02 3.42
CA GLU A 60 0.80 12.43 4.50
C GLU A 60 2.08 11.74 4.02
N GLU A 61 2.20 11.37 2.73
CA GLU A 61 3.32 10.56 2.29
C GLU A 61 4.17 11.15 1.17
N LEU A 62 3.61 11.41 0.00
CA LEU A 62 4.42 11.56 -1.21
C LEU A 62 4.05 12.73 -2.15
N GLY A 63 2.92 13.38 -1.90
CA GLY A 63 2.52 14.56 -2.67
C GLY A 63 3.37 15.79 -2.39
N PRO A 64 3.11 16.91 -3.10
CA PRO A 64 3.95 18.09 -3.01
C PRO A 64 3.83 18.87 -1.69
N LEU A 65 2.71 18.73 -1.00
CA LEU A 65 2.44 19.40 0.28
C LEU A 65 2.15 18.38 1.39
N ASP A 66 2.51 18.72 2.62
CA ASP A 66 2.06 17.99 3.79
C ASP A 66 0.65 18.43 4.23
N VAL A 67 0.09 17.81 5.28
CA VAL A 67 -1.24 18.14 5.81
C VAL A 67 -1.33 19.58 6.34
N ASN A 68 -0.21 20.19 6.70
CA ASN A 68 -0.11 21.59 7.13
C ASN A 68 0.16 22.54 5.95
N LEU A 69 0.13 22.03 4.72
CA LEU A 69 0.42 22.75 3.47
C LEU A 69 1.86 23.24 3.34
N ASN A 70 2.79 22.65 4.08
CA ASN A 70 4.20 22.92 3.88
C ASN A 70 4.74 22.12 2.69
N PRO A 71 5.62 22.70 1.87
CA PRO A 71 6.26 21.97 0.77
C PRO A 71 7.11 20.80 1.30
N ARG A 72 6.95 19.60 0.68
CA ARG A 72 7.79 18.45 1.00
C ARG A 72 9.14 18.53 0.33
N ASN A 73 10.19 18.21 1.08
CA ASN A 73 11.54 18.08 0.51
C ASN A 73 11.64 16.88 -0.44
N TYR A 74 11.03 15.74 -0.05
CA TYR A 74 10.92 14.54 -0.85
C TYR A 74 9.48 14.38 -1.33
N THR A 75 9.24 14.77 -2.57
CA THR A 75 7.96 14.53 -3.24
C THR A 75 8.20 13.92 -4.60
N TRP A 76 7.38 12.95 -4.97
CA TRP A 76 7.53 12.22 -6.22
C TRP A 76 7.28 13.10 -7.45
N VAL A 77 6.47 14.15 -7.32
CA VAL A 77 6.18 15.09 -8.42
C VAL A 77 7.41 15.83 -8.94
N LYS A 78 8.51 15.86 -8.17
CA LYS A 78 9.78 16.44 -8.64
C LYS A 78 10.36 15.71 -9.84
N ASN A 79 10.12 14.40 -9.96
CA ASN A 79 10.76 13.56 -10.96
C ASN A 79 9.78 12.75 -11.82
N TYR A 80 8.52 12.67 -11.41
CA TYR A 80 7.49 11.81 -12.01
C TYR A 80 6.16 12.53 -12.16
N ASN A 81 5.33 12.05 -13.09
CA ASN A 81 3.90 12.32 -13.05
C ASN A 81 3.28 11.37 -12.02
N VAL A 82 2.41 11.85 -11.16
CA VAL A 82 1.83 11.05 -10.07
C VAL A 82 0.32 11.07 -10.15
N LEU A 83 -0.27 9.89 -10.27
CA LEU A 83 -1.71 9.67 -10.34
C LEU A 83 -2.19 9.01 -9.05
N PHE A 84 -2.97 9.73 -8.27
CA PHE A 84 -3.69 9.21 -7.11
C PHE A 84 -5.06 8.72 -7.55
N ILE A 85 -5.42 7.49 -7.22
CA ILE A 85 -6.75 6.93 -7.49
C ILE A 85 -7.41 6.59 -6.16
N ASP A 86 -8.57 7.16 -5.89
CA ASP A 86 -9.38 6.81 -4.73
C ASP A 86 -10.10 5.47 -4.98
N ASN A 87 -9.47 4.41 -4.57
CA ASN A 87 -9.84 3.02 -4.84
C ASN A 87 -9.97 2.22 -3.52
N PRO A 88 -10.98 1.35 -3.40
CA PRO A 88 -12.11 1.09 -4.32
C PRO A 88 -13.18 2.19 -4.36
N VAL A 89 -14.21 1.99 -5.21
CA VAL A 89 -15.37 2.90 -5.23
C VAL A 89 -15.98 3.04 -3.84
N GLY A 90 -16.33 4.26 -3.45
CA GLY A 90 -16.75 4.62 -2.09
C GLY A 90 -15.62 5.09 -1.17
N THR A 91 -14.38 5.13 -1.67
CA THR A 91 -13.20 5.65 -0.96
C THR A 91 -12.92 7.09 -1.40
N GLY A 92 -12.52 7.96 -0.48
CA GLY A 92 -12.13 9.33 -0.79
C GLY A 92 -13.25 10.11 -1.47
N TYR A 93 -12.95 10.66 -2.64
CA TYR A 93 -13.96 11.31 -3.48
C TYR A 93 -14.72 10.34 -4.40
N SER A 94 -14.26 9.09 -4.54
CA SER A 94 -15.01 8.06 -5.26
C SER A 94 -16.31 7.72 -4.55
N TYR A 95 -17.38 7.49 -5.31
CA TYR A 95 -18.69 7.26 -4.71
C TYR A 95 -19.50 6.19 -5.44
N VAL A 96 -20.48 5.65 -4.75
CA VAL A 96 -21.50 4.76 -5.29
C VAL A 96 -22.87 5.41 -5.15
N GLU A 97 -23.75 5.18 -6.12
CA GLU A 97 -25.10 5.72 -6.10
C GLU A 97 -26.08 4.84 -5.30
N ASN A 98 -25.66 3.59 -5.04
CA ASN A 98 -26.38 2.65 -4.18
C ASN A 98 -25.43 1.61 -3.60
N ASN A 99 -25.85 0.95 -2.53
CA ASN A 99 -25.02 0.00 -1.79
C ASN A 99 -24.62 -1.27 -2.58
N TRP A 100 -25.35 -1.63 -3.62
CA TRP A 100 -25.03 -2.77 -4.48
C TRP A 100 -23.79 -2.52 -5.36
N ALA A 101 -23.40 -1.28 -5.49
CA ALA A 101 -22.24 -0.88 -6.30
C ALA A 101 -20.91 -0.96 -5.57
N TYR A 102 -20.89 -1.18 -4.24
CA TYR A 102 -19.63 -1.44 -3.53
C TYR A 102 -18.95 -2.71 -4.05
N ALA A 103 -17.63 -2.69 -4.15
CA ALA A 103 -16.86 -3.87 -4.46
C ALA A 103 -16.82 -4.85 -3.26
N GLN A 104 -16.93 -6.16 -3.54
CA GLN A 104 -16.93 -7.19 -2.52
C GLN A 104 -15.77 -8.18 -2.66
N THR A 105 -15.05 -8.13 -3.77
CA THR A 105 -13.92 -9.02 -4.05
C THR A 105 -12.75 -8.25 -4.65
N ASN A 106 -11.53 -8.77 -4.44
CA ASN A 106 -10.33 -8.22 -5.02
C ASN A 106 -10.38 -8.19 -6.55
N THR A 107 -10.93 -9.24 -7.17
CA THR A 107 -11.09 -9.30 -8.64
C THR A 107 -12.01 -8.21 -9.17
N GLN A 108 -13.09 -7.87 -8.46
CA GLN A 108 -13.97 -6.77 -8.85
C GLN A 108 -13.23 -5.42 -8.79
N ILE A 109 -12.46 -5.20 -7.73
CA ILE A 109 -11.62 -4.00 -7.59
C ILE A 109 -10.63 -3.89 -8.75
N ALA A 110 -9.93 -4.99 -9.08
CA ALA A 110 -8.96 -5.01 -10.16
C ALA A 110 -9.59 -4.68 -11.52
N LYS A 111 -10.78 -5.20 -11.79
CA LYS A 111 -11.55 -4.87 -13.01
C LYS A 111 -11.96 -3.41 -13.04
N ASP A 112 -12.45 -2.86 -11.93
CA ASP A 112 -12.82 -1.45 -11.83
C ASP A 112 -11.61 -0.54 -12.09
N LEU A 113 -10.43 -0.90 -11.59
CA LEU A 113 -9.19 -0.15 -11.83
C LEU A 113 -8.76 -0.19 -13.29
N VAL A 114 -8.91 -1.32 -13.99
CA VAL A 114 -8.65 -1.39 -15.43
C VAL A 114 -9.60 -0.48 -16.20
N GLU A 115 -10.89 -0.46 -15.86
CA GLU A 115 -11.86 0.45 -16.46
C GLU A 115 -11.55 1.93 -16.14
N CYS A 116 -11.08 2.21 -14.92
CA CYS A 116 -10.60 3.55 -14.57
C CYS A 116 -9.46 4.00 -15.49
N MET A 117 -8.48 3.13 -15.77
CA MET A 117 -7.39 3.45 -16.68
C MET A 117 -7.86 3.61 -18.14
N ARG A 118 -8.89 2.86 -18.57
CA ARG A 118 -9.50 3.12 -19.91
C ARG A 118 -10.09 4.53 -20.00
N GLY A 119 -10.80 4.96 -18.95
CA GLY A 119 -11.34 6.31 -18.85
C GLY A 119 -10.24 7.37 -18.80
N PHE A 120 -9.20 7.13 -18.02
CA PHE A 120 -8.03 8.01 -17.92
C PHE A 120 -7.35 8.23 -19.28
N TYR A 121 -7.05 7.16 -20.02
CA TYR A 121 -6.42 7.26 -21.35
C TYR A 121 -7.33 7.85 -22.42
N LYS A 122 -8.64 7.68 -22.28
CA LYS A 122 -9.60 8.35 -23.16
C LYS A 122 -9.54 9.87 -23.00
N GLU A 123 -9.33 10.35 -21.78
CA GLU A 123 -9.22 11.78 -21.47
C GLU A 123 -7.81 12.31 -21.78
N LEU A 124 -6.78 11.54 -21.44
CA LEU A 124 -5.37 11.93 -21.58
C LEU A 124 -4.60 10.91 -22.45
N PRO A 125 -4.90 10.84 -23.77
CA PRO A 125 -4.34 9.80 -24.66
C PRO A 125 -2.82 9.89 -24.82
N ASN A 126 -2.22 11.03 -24.56
CA ASN A 126 -0.77 11.19 -24.62
C ASN A 126 -0.02 10.33 -23.60
N PHE A 127 -0.68 9.87 -22.53
CA PHE A 127 -0.10 8.94 -21.56
C PHE A 127 -0.06 7.48 -22.04
N GLU A 128 -0.73 7.09 -23.12
CA GLU A 128 -0.77 5.70 -23.60
C GLU A 128 0.64 5.09 -23.82
N ASN A 129 1.60 5.90 -24.25
CA ASN A 129 2.97 5.45 -24.52
C ASN A 129 3.93 5.72 -23.35
N VAL A 130 3.51 6.43 -22.34
CA VAL A 130 4.35 6.79 -21.16
C VAL A 130 4.59 5.55 -20.31
N PRO A 131 5.84 5.21 -19.97
CA PRO A 131 6.12 4.13 -19.03
C PRO A 131 5.37 4.35 -17.72
N THR A 132 4.53 3.39 -17.35
CA THR A 132 3.65 3.49 -16.20
C THR A 132 3.96 2.40 -15.18
N TYR A 133 3.94 2.78 -13.91
CA TYR A 133 4.22 1.91 -12.78
C TYR A 133 3.14 2.05 -11.72
N ILE A 134 2.77 0.93 -11.09
CA ILE A 134 1.82 0.89 -9.98
C ILE A 134 2.62 0.81 -8.69
N LEU A 135 2.34 1.70 -7.74
CA LEU A 135 2.93 1.68 -6.40
C LEU A 135 1.82 1.63 -5.37
N THR A 136 2.00 0.83 -4.36
CA THR A 136 0.93 0.45 -3.43
C THR A 136 1.42 0.43 -1.99
N GLU A 137 0.46 0.49 -1.07
CA GLU A 137 0.71 0.28 0.35
C GLU A 137 -0.40 -0.59 0.96
N SER A 138 -0.01 -1.52 1.84
CA SER A 138 -0.96 -2.28 2.66
C SER A 138 -1.93 -3.14 1.82
N TYR A 139 -3.23 -3.02 2.10
CA TYR A 139 -4.28 -3.65 1.28
C TYR A 139 -4.23 -3.18 -0.18
N GLY A 140 -3.67 -2.00 -0.45
CA GLY A 140 -3.40 -1.51 -1.79
C GLY A 140 -2.53 -2.44 -2.61
N GLY A 141 -1.59 -3.16 -1.97
CA GLY A 141 -0.75 -4.16 -2.63
C GLY A 141 -1.54 -5.38 -3.09
N LYS A 142 -2.50 -5.84 -2.28
CA LYS A 142 -3.43 -6.90 -2.66
C LYS A 142 -4.25 -6.51 -3.89
N MET A 143 -4.83 -5.31 -3.87
CA MET A 143 -5.60 -4.74 -4.97
C MET A 143 -4.73 -4.53 -6.21
N GLY A 144 -3.56 -3.91 -6.03
CA GLY A 144 -2.63 -3.56 -7.09
C GLY A 144 -2.02 -4.77 -7.80
N ALA A 145 -1.74 -5.86 -7.09
CA ALA A 145 -1.20 -7.08 -7.69
C ALA A 145 -2.15 -7.67 -8.74
N GLU A 146 -3.43 -7.81 -8.42
CA GLU A 146 -4.42 -8.33 -9.37
C GLU A 146 -4.73 -7.32 -10.48
N PHE A 147 -4.78 -6.03 -10.14
CA PHE A 147 -4.90 -4.96 -11.12
C PHE A 147 -3.75 -4.99 -12.14
N ALA A 148 -2.51 -5.11 -11.70
CA ALA A 148 -1.35 -5.20 -12.59
C ALA A 148 -1.44 -6.40 -13.53
N LEU A 149 -1.85 -7.56 -13.01
CA LEU A 149 -2.00 -8.78 -13.80
C LEU A 149 -3.10 -8.65 -14.87
N LEU A 150 -4.28 -8.16 -14.50
CA LEU A 150 -5.39 -7.97 -15.43
C LEU A 150 -5.07 -6.89 -16.46
N TRP A 151 -4.45 -5.80 -16.04
CA TRP A 151 -4.03 -4.74 -16.96
C TRP A 151 -2.97 -5.22 -17.94
N TYR A 152 -1.94 -5.94 -17.47
CA TYR A 152 -0.93 -6.52 -18.36
C TYR A 152 -1.54 -7.45 -19.40
N ARG A 153 -2.46 -8.32 -19.01
CA ARG A 153 -3.17 -9.20 -19.93
C ARG A 153 -3.99 -8.43 -20.95
N ALA A 154 -4.70 -7.39 -20.53
CA ALA A 154 -5.45 -6.49 -21.41
C ALA A 154 -4.53 -5.73 -22.39
N GLN A 155 -3.37 -5.26 -21.92
CA GLN A 155 -2.36 -4.61 -22.74
C GLN A 155 -1.79 -5.57 -23.80
N LYS A 156 -1.46 -6.81 -23.44
CA LYS A 156 -0.98 -7.84 -24.36
C LYS A 156 -2.05 -8.26 -25.37
N ALA A 157 -3.30 -8.31 -24.96
CA ALA A 157 -4.44 -8.60 -25.84
C ALA A 157 -4.83 -7.41 -26.75
N GLY A 158 -4.21 -6.24 -26.56
CA GLY A 158 -4.51 -5.03 -27.32
C GLY A 158 -5.86 -4.39 -26.99
N THR A 159 -6.49 -4.79 -25.88
CA THR A 159 -7.79 -4.23 -25.46
C THR A 159 -7.67 -2.94 -24.67
N ILE A 160 -6.47 -2.59 -24.21
CA ILE A 160 -6.08 -1.30 -23.66
C ILE A 160 -4.73 -0.88 -24.26
N LYS A 161 -4.67 0.31 -24.81
CA LYS A 161 -3.42 0.91 -25.29
C LYS A 161 -2.71 1.57 -24.12
N SER A 162 -1.57 1.05 -23.72
CA SER A 162 -0.85 1.51 -22.53
C SER A 162 0.57 0.95 -22.49
N ASN A 163 1.38 1.42 -21.54
CA ASN A 163 2.76 1.01 -21.39
C ASN A 163 3.09 0.68 -19.93
N LEU A 164 2.37 -0.28 -19.34
CA LEU A 164 2.63 -0.78 -17.99
C LEU A 164 3.97 -1.51 -17.96
N LYS A 165 4.85 -1.16 -17.01
CA LYS A 165 6.23 -1.66 -16.89
C LYS A 165 6.53 -2.35 -15.56
N GLY A 166 5.81 -2.05 -14.50
CA GLY A 166 6.12 -2.64 -13.21
C GLY A 166 5.15 -2.27 -12.12
N ILE A 167 5.33 -2.95 -10.99
CA ILE A 167 4.59 -2.76 -9.77
C ILE A 167 5.53 -2.83 -8.57
N ALA A 168 5.30 -2.00 -7.56
CA ALA A 168 5.93 -2.08 -6.26
C ALA A 168 4.87 -2.29 -5.17
N LEU A 169 5.07 -3.34 -4.39
CA LEU A 169 4.22 -3.80 -3.30
C LEU A 169 4.85 -3.35 -1.99
N GLY A 170 4.44 -2.19 -1.47
CA GLY A 170 4.94 -1.64 -0.21
C GLY A 170 4.10 -2.13 0.97
N ASP A 171 4.76 -2.69 2.00
CA ASP A 171 4.11 -3.08 3.26
C ASP A 171 2.75 -3.75 3.02
N SER A 172 2.73 -4.69 2.07
CA SER A 172 1.53 -5.13 1.35
C SER A 172 0.85 -6.34 1.98
N TRP A 173 -0.48 -6.29 2.06
CA TRP A 173 -1.34 -7.33 2.63
C TRP A 173 -1.57 -8.49 1.64
N ILE A 174 -0.49 -9.21 1.30
CA ILE A 174 -0.49 -10.28 0.28
C ILE A 174 -0.87 -11.64 0.86
N SER A 175 -0.31 -11.98 2.03
CA SER A 175 -0.61 -13.21 2.77
C SER A 175 -0.91 -12.87 4.23
N PRO A 176 -2.16 -12.60 4.56
CA PRO A 176 -2.56 -12.19 5.91
C PRO A 176 -2.12 -13.18 6.99
N ILE A 177 -2.21 -14.48 6.72
CA ILE A 177 -1.85 -15.49 7.72
C ILE A 177 -0.33 -15.52 8.00
N ASP A 178 0.50 -15.33 7.00
CA ASP A 178 1.96 -15.26 7.19
C ASP A 178 2.35 -14.04 8.04
N THR A 179 1.63 -12.92 7.88
CA THR A 179 1.81 -11.72 8.70
C THR A 179 1.37 -11.95 10.14
N VAL A 180 0.14 -12.42 10.34
CA VAL A 180 -0.43 -12.59 11.69
C VAL A 180 0.36 -13.59 12.53
N THR A 181 0.89 -14.65 11.92
CA THR A 181 1.69 -15.67 12.62
C THR A 181 3.05 -15.17 13.10
N THR A 182 3.52 -14.04 12.57
CA THR A 182 4.81 -13.44 12.98
C THR A 182 4.67 -12.32 14.01
N TRP A 183 3.48 -11.85 14.34
CA TRP A 183 3.27 -10.76 15.28
C TRP A 183 3.83 -11.03 16.68
N ALA A 184 3.55 -12.20 17.27
CA ALA A 184 4.02 -12.53 18.61
C ALA A 184 5.56 -12.63 18.67
N PRO A 185 6.24 -13.39 17.79
CA PRO A 185 7.70 -13.44 17.79
C PRO A 185 8.34 -12.08 17.45
N PHE A 186 7.74 -11.27 16.58
CA PHE A 186 8.24 -9.92 16.29
C PHE A 186 8.20 -9.03 17.53
N LEU A 187 7.07 -8.98 18.22
CA LEU A 187 6.90 -8.19 19.45
C LEU A 187 7.80 -8.67 20.59
N LEU A 188 7.96 -9.99 20.74
CA LEU A 188 8.84 -10.56 21.76
C LEU A 188 10.30 -10.21 21.49
N ASN A 189 10.76 -10.38 20.26
CA ASN A 189 12.15 -10.11 19.88
C ASN A 189 12.51 -8.61 19.90
N THR A 190 11.53 -7.74 19.75
CA THR A 190 11.72 -6.28 19.87
C THR A 190 11.53 -5.77 21.30
N GLY A 191 11.23 -6.65 22.27
CA GLY A 191 11.06 -6.30 23.67
C GLY A 191 9.75 -5.54 23.98
N MET A 192 8.76 -5.60 23.12
CA MET A 192 7.47 -4.94 23.27
C MET A 192 6.50 -5.74 24.17
N ILE A 193 6.74 -7.03 24.33
CA ILE A 193 6.00 -7.95 25.21
C ILE A 193 6.96 -8.92 25.90
N ASP A 194 6.46 -9.56 26.96
CA ASP A 194 7.11 -10.66 27.65
C ASP A 194 6.61 -12.04 27.15
N THR A 195 7.13 -13.11 27.76
CA THR A 195 6.78 -14.48 27.39
C THR A 195 5.30 -14.79 27.59
N GLU A 196 4.66 -14.24 28.63
CA GLU A 196 3.22 -14.46 28.85
C GLU A 196 2.37 -13.71 27.83
N GLY A 197 2.77 -12.49 27.45
CA GLY A 197 2.16 -11.74 26.36
C GLY A 197 2.26 -12.48 25.03
N SER A 198 3.43 -13.09 24.74
CA SER A 198 3.62 -13.90 23.54
C SER A 198 2.65 -15.09 23.49
N LYS A 199 2.53 -15.85 24.57
CA LYS A 199 1.60 -17.01 24.64
C LYS A 199 0.14 -16.60 24.41
N GLU A 200 -0.29 -15.48 24.99
CA GLU A 200 -1.66 -15.01 24.82
C GLU A 200 -1.94 -14.57 23.37
N ILE A 201 -0.99 -13.86 22.76
CA ILE A 201 -1.11 -13.46 21.35
C ILE A 201 -1.09 -14.69 20.44
N GLU A 202 -0.20 -15.66 20.66
CA GLU A 202 -0.14 -16.91 19.91
C GLU A 202 -1.45 -17.70 19.99
N ALA A 203 -2.10 -17.74 21.17
CA ALA A 203 -3.41 -18.37 21.34
C ALA A 203 -4.52 -17.67 20.54
N ALA A 204 -4.46 -16.34 20.43
CA ALA A 204 -5.39 -15.57 19.57
C ALA A 204 -5.10 -15.80 18.07
N VAL A 205 -3.83 -15.80 17.68
CA VAL A 205 -3.37 -16.08 16.32
C VAL A 205 -3.78 -17.48 15.87
N GLN A 206 -3.74 -18.48 16.76
CA GLN A 206 -4.18 -19.84 16.40
C GLN A 206 -5.63 -19.88 15.93
N LYS A 207 -6.52 -19.08 16.53
CA LYS A 207 -7.92 -18.97 16.08
C LYS A 207 -8.04 -18.35 14.69
N VAL A 208 -7.22 -17.36 14.36
CA VAL A 208 -7.14 -16.80 12.99
C VAL A 208 -6.73 -17.87 12.00
N LYS A 209 -5.72 -18.65 12.36
CA LYS A 209 -5.20 -19.75 11.54
C LYS A 209 -6.26 -20.82 11.31
N ASP A 210 -6.92 -21.30 12.37
CA ASP A 210 -7.98 -22.32 12.28
C ASP A 210 -9.11 -21.89 11.35
N CYS A 211 -9.59 -20.65 11.47
CA CYS A 211 -10.62 -20.09 10.57
C CYS A 211 -10.12 -20.01 9.11
N SER A 212 -8.86 -19.59 8.91
CA SER A 212 -8.28 -19.46 7.57
C SER A 212 -8.10 -20.83 6.88
N GLU A 213 -7.70 -21.86 7.63
CA GLU A 213 -7.55 -23.24 7.13
C GLU A 213 -8.90 -23.85 6.74
N LEU A 214 -9.99 -23.47 7.42
CA LEU A 214 -11.35 -23.87 7.08
C LEU A 214 -11.94 -23.07 5.91
N GLY A 215 -11.28 -22.00 5.47
CA GLY A 215 -11.82 -21.08 4.48
C GLY A 215 -12.96 -20.20 4.99
N ASP A 216 -13.14 -20.12 6.31
CA ASP A 216 -14.11 -19.22 6.95
C ASP A 216 -13.47 -17.82 7.10
N TRP A 217 -13.45 -17.09 5.99
CA TRP A 217 -12.77 -15.80 5.88
C TRP A 217 -13.41 -14.72 6.73
N LEU A 218 -14.72 -14.77 6.92
CA LEU A 218 -15.43 -13.83 7.78
C LEU A 218 -14.99 -13.98 9.23
N SER A 219 -14.99 -15.21 9.74
CA SER A 219 -14.50 -15.50 11.10
C SER A 219 -13.00 -15.21 11.23
N ALA A 220 -12.21 -15.48 10.18
CA ALA A 220 -10.78 -15.11 10.17
C ALA A 220 -10.57 -13.60 10.35
N THR A 221 -11.35 -12.76 9.67
CA THR A 221 -11.31 -11.30 9.81
C THR A 221 -11.71 -10.86 11.22
N GLN A 222 -12.69 -11.51 11.83
CA GLN A 222 -13.07 -11.25 13.22
C GLN A 222 -11.95 -11.59 14.20
N GLN A 223 -11.35 -12.77 14.06
CA GLN A 223 -10.27 -13.22 14.95
C GLN A 223 -9.01 -12.36 14.76
N TRP A 224 -8.74 -11.87 13.55
CA TRP A 224 -7.71 -10.88 13.29
C TRP A 224 -7.93 -9.59 14.09
N ALA A 225 -9.14 -9.03 14.09
CA ALA A 225 -9.45 -7.84 14.88
C ALA A 225 -9.31 -8.10 16.39
N ILE A 226 -9.78 -9.26 16.89
CA ILE A 226 -9.62 -9.67 18.29
C ILE A 226 -8.13 -9.79 18.66
N THR A 227 -7.32 -10.36 17.79
CA THR A 227 -5.87 -10.51 18.02
C THR A 227 -5.20 -9.15 18.18
N GLN A 228 -5.58 -8.16 17.39
CA GLN A 228 -5.06 -6.80 17.56
C GLN A 228 -5.44 -6.20 18.90
N MET A 229 -6.66 -6.44 19.39
CA MET A 229 -7.08 -5.98 20.71
C MET A 229 -6.27 -6.63 21.84
N VAL A 230 -5.91 -7.91 21.69
CA VAL A 230 -5.01 -8.60 22.63
C VAL A 230 -3.65 -7.91 22.65
N ILE A 231 -3.09 -7.61 21.48
CA ILE A 231 -1.80 -6.91 21.36
C ILE A 231 -1.87 -5.51 21.99
N LEU A 232 -2.87 -4.71 21.65
CA LEU A 232 -3.05 -3.36 22.22
C LEU A 232 -3.11 -3.39 23.73
N ARG A 233 -3.81 -4.36 24.33
CA ARG A 233 -3.88 -4.53 25.78
C ARG A 233 -2.53 -4.90 26.38
N ARG A 234 -1.78 -5.84 25.77
CA ARG A 234 -0.48 -6.31 26.27
C ARG A 234 0.65 -5.30 26.11
N THR A 235 0.52 -4.40 25.15
CA THR A 235 1.51 -3.35 24.85
C THR A 235 1.12 -1.97 25.39
N TYR A 236 -0.03 -1.83 26.02
CA TYR A 236 -0.57 -0.54 26.47
C TYR A 236 -0.68 0.49 25.32
N ASN A 237 -1.21 0.05 24.15
CA ASN A 237 -1.50 0.89 23.00
C ASN A 237 -0.32 1.13 22.04
N ILE A 238 0.40 0.05 21.65
CA ILE A 238 1.42 0.15 20.59
C ILE A 238 0.83 0.70 19.28
N ASP A 239 1.62 1.46 18.54
CA ASP A 239 1.27 1.84 17.17
C ASP A 239 1.61 0.68 16.21
N PHE A 240 0.58 0.09 15.59
CA PHE A 240 0.76 -0.98 14.62
C PHE A 240 1.51 -0.54 13.35
N TYR A 241 1.45 0.73 13.02
CA TYR A 241 2.06 1.27 11.80
C TYR A 241 3.52 1.66 11.97
N ASN A 242 3.94 1.96 13.22
CA ASN A 242 5.35 2.17 13.56
C ASN A 242 5.53 1.94 15.06
N ILE A 243 6.18 0.85 15.43
CA ILE A 243 6.34 0.44 16.84
C ILE A 243 7.14 1.43 17.70
N LEU A 244 7.81 2.40 17.09
CA LEU A 244 8.55 3.45 17.82
C LEU A 244 7.73 4.73 18.01
N THR A 245 6.52 4.83 17.44
CA THR A 245 5.63 5.97 17.68
C THR A 245 5.28 6.05 19.17
N LYS A 246 5.51 7.20 19.78
CA LYS A 246 5.14 7.45 21.16
C LYS A 246 3.62 7.63 21.27
N LYS A 247 2.95 6.75 22.01
CA LYS A 247 1.52 6.84 22.29
C LYS A 247 1.25 6.86 23.79
N PHE A 248 0.15 7.51 24.18
CA PHE A 248 -0.32 7.46 25.56
C PHE A 248 -1.06 6.13 25.82
N PRO A 249 -0.96 5.57 27.05
CA PRO A 249 -1.78 4.43 27.43
C PRO A 249 -3.27 4.78 27.30
N SER A 250 -4.03 3.98 26.57
CA SER A 250 -5.48 4.16 26.49
C SER A 250 -6.14 3.48 27.69
N GLY A 251 -6.63 4.27 28.66
CA GLY A 251 -7.33 3.77 29.84
C GLY A 251 -8.63 3.03 29.51
N ASP A 252 -9.27 3.37 28.42
CA ASP A 252 -10.53 2.77 27.98
C ASP A 252 -10.32 1.37 27.39
N LEU A 253 -9.18 1.09 26.75
CA LEU A 253 -8.80 -0.25 26.27
C LEU A 253 -8.65 -1.26 27.42
N LEU A 254 -8.28 -0.79 28.61
CA LEU A 254 -8.07 -1.64 29.80
C LEU A 254 -9.38 -1.96 30.53
N ARG A 255 -10.43 -1.18 30.31
CA ARG A 255 -11.66 -1.21 31.10
C ARG A 255 -12.88 -1.76 30.39
N THR A 256 -12.83 -1.99 29.08
CA THR A 256 -14.02 -2.31 28.30
C THR A 256 -14.34 -3.81 28.35
N PRO A 257 -15.46 -4.23 28.98
CA PRO A 257 -16.03 -5.58 28.84
C PRO A 257 -16.42 -5.93 27.42
N PHE A 258 -16.32 -4.96 26.50
CA PHE A 258 -16.70 -5.00 25.10
C PHE A 258 -15.95 -6.07 24.29
N LEU A 259 -14.78 -6.50 24.75
CA LEU A 259 -13.96 -7.55 24.12
C LEU A 259 -14.65 -8.95 24.14
N LEU A 260 -15.75 -9.08 24.85
CA LEU A 260 -16.52 -10.34 24.95
C LEU A 260 -17.78 -10.34 24.07
N SER A 261 -18.10 -9.24 23.40
CA SER A 261 -19.23 -9.22 22.48
C SER A 261 -18.80 -9.80 21.11
N ASN A 262 -19.47 -10.86 20.69
CA ASN A 262 -19.31 -11.43 19.34
C ASN A 262 -19.84 -10.49 18.23
N ASN A 263 -20.00 -9.20 18.51
CA ASN A 263 -20.51 -8.23 17.56
C ASN A 263 -19.35 -7.66 16.71
N ILE A 264 -19.17 -8.19 15.51
CA ILE A 264 -18.17 -7.77 14.52
C ILE A 264 -18.18 -6.27 14.29
N SER A 265 -19.36 -5.67 14.17
CA SER A 265 -19.51 -4.25 13.87
C SER A 265 -18.89 -3.38 14.97
N ALA A 266 -19.00 -3.81 16.22
CA ALA A 266 -18.42 -3.10 17.36
C ALA A 266 -16.89 -3.26 17.43
N ILE A 267 -16.39 -4.46 17.15
CA ILE A 267 -14.93 -4.72 17.12
C ILE A 267 -14.30 -3.93 15.97
N MET A 268 -14.92 -3.92 14.81
CA MET A 268 -14.45 -3.16 13.65
C MET A 268 -14.56 -1.65 13.85
N PHE A 269 -15.65 -1.18 14.44
CA PHE A 269 -15.80 0.23 14.80
C PHE A 269 -14.70 0.67 15.78
N LEU A 270 -14.40 -0.14 16.80
CA LEU A 270 -13.30 0.12 17.71
C LEU A 270 -11.95 0.12 17.02
N TYR A 271 -11.70 -0.84 16.14
CA TYR A 271 -10.47 -0.92 15.35
C TYR A 271 -10.26 0.33 14.48
N LEU A 272 -11.26 0.75 13.74
CA LEU A 272 -11.18 1.92 12.88
C LEU A 272 -10.96 3.20 13.72
N ASN A 273 -11.68 3.36 14.83
CA ASN A 273 -11.54 4.54 15.71
C ASN A 273 -10.24 4.56 16.54
N LEU A 274 -9.72 3.40 16.95
CA LEU A 274 -8.44 3.33 17.70
C LEU A 274 -7.22 3.59 16.81
N ASN A 275 -7.37 3.37 15.51
CA ASN A 275 -6.34 3.66 14.52
C ASN A 275 -6.54 5.03 13.84
N GLU A 276 -7.59 5.77 14.20
CA GLU A 276 -7.70 7.17 13.79
C GLU A 276 -6.50 7.95 14.35
N ARG A 277 -5.75 8.52 13.43
CA ARG A 277 -4.61 9.38 13.78
C ARG A 277 -5.12 10.77 14.17
N GLU A 278 -4.40 11.45 15.04
CA GLU A 278 -4.66 12.88 15.34
C GLU A 278 -4.70 13.74 14.06
N SER A 279 -4.01 13.31 12.99
CA SER A 279 -4.04 13.96 11.69
C SER A 279 -5.36 13.78 10.93
N SER A 280 -6.19 12.76 11.24
CA SER A 280 -7.39 12.45 10.44
C SER A 280 -8.41 13.58 10.42
N ILE A 281 -8.65 14.25 11.53
CA ILE A 281 -9.59 15.39 11.60
C ILE A 281 -9.07 16.58 10.78
N SER A 282 -7.77 16.87 10.86
CA SER A 282 -7.13 17.93 10.05
C SER A 282 -7.19 17.62 8.56
N LEU A 283 -6.96 16.35 8.20
CA LEU A 283 -6.99 15.88 6.82
C LEU A 283 -8.43 15.90 6.25
N GLU A 284 -9.43 15.48 7.03
CA GLU A 284 -10.83 15.53 6.63
C GLU A 284 -11.29 16.96 6.37
N ASN A 285 -10.93 17.90 7.25
CA ASN A 285 -11.24 19.32 7.07
C ASN A 285 -10.55 19.90 5.83
N LEU A 286 -9.30 19.52 5.58
CA LEU A 286 -8.57 19.94 4.39
C LEU A 286 -9.25 19.45 3.11
N MET A 287 -9.61 18.17 3.06
CA MET A 287 -10.21 17.55 1.87
C MET A 287 -11.65 18.03 1.63
N ASN A 288 -12.47 18.18 2.66
CA ASN A 288 -13.86 18.65 2.52
C ASN A 288 -14.02 20.17 2.46
N GLY A 289 -12.96 20.92 2.69
CA GLY A 289 -12.91 22.37 2.58
C GLY A 289 -12.11 22.82 1.34
N PRO A 290 -10.91 23.39 1.53
CA PRO A 290 -10.20 24.10 0.47
C PRO A 290 -9.82 23.21 -0.73
N VAL A 291 -9.55 21.92 -0.54
CA VAL A 291 -9.27 21.02 -1.67
C VAL A 291 -10.51 20.82 -2.52
N LYS A 292 -11.62 20.44 -1.88
CA LYS A 292 -12.90 20.22 -2.55
C LYS A 292 -13.36 21.47 -3.32
N GLU A 293 -13.26 22.64 -2.70
CA GLU A 293 -13.63 23.94 -3.30
C GLU A 293 -12.76 24.23 -4.52
N THR A 294 -11.44 24.07 -4.40
CA THR A 294 -10.49 24.34 -5.50
C THR A 294 -10.71 23.42 -6.70
N LEU A 295 -10.97 22.13 -6.44
CA LEU A 295 -11.18 21.15 -7.50
C LEU A 295 -12.61 21.17 -8.07
N GLY A 296 -13.55 21.89 -7.42
CA GLY A 296 -14.94 21.94 -7.83
C GLY A 296 -15.67 20.60 -7.72
N ILE A 297 -15.37 19.83 -6.66
CA ILE A 297 -15.95 18.50 -6.44
C ILE A 297 -17.20 18.61 -5.58
N GLU A 298 -18.26 17.91 -5.95
CA GLU A 298 -19.52 17.90 -5.20
C GLU A 298 -19.59 16.83 -4.12
N SER A 299 -18.97 15.65 -4.36
CA SER A 299 -18.99 14.54 -3.41
C SER A 299 -18.28 14.88 -2.09
N ILE A 300 -18.75 14.29 -1.01
CA ILE A 300 -18.10 14.39 0.30
C ILE A 300 -16.92 13.41 0.31
N HIS A 301 -15.77 13.87 0.75
CA HIS A 301 -14.58 13.05 0.89
C HIS A 301 -14.66 12.18 2.15
N GLY A 302 -14.47 10.87 1.99
CA GLY A 302 -14.31 9.93 3.09
C GLY A 302 -12.86 9.47 3.18
N SER A 303 -12.08 10.01 4.12
CA SER A 303 -10.64 9.70 4.24
C SER A 303 -10.39 8.22 4.53
N GLN A 304 -11.22 7.62 5.41
CA GLN A 304 -11.24 6.18 5.69
C GLN A 304 -12.68 5.68 5.66
N SER A 305 -13.02 4.91 4.63
CA SER A 305 -14.39 4.42 4.43
C SER A 305 -14.64 3.10 5.19
N SER A 306 -15.45 3.16 6.23
CA SER A 306 -15.91 1.97 6.96
C SER A 306 -16.82 1.07 6.10
N ASP A 307 -17.61 1.66 5.20
CA ASP A 307 -18.46 0.91 4.29
C ASP A 307 -17.66 0.06 3.31
N VAL A 308 -16.60 0.62 2.73
CA VAL A 308 -15.68 -0.13 1.86
C VAL A 308 -15.10 -1.32 2.60
N PHE A 309 -14.62 -1.12 3.82
CA PHE A 309 -14.12 -2.24 4.64
C PHE A 309 -15.22 -3.27 4.92
N TRP A 310 -16.42 -2.83 5.26
CA TRP A 310 -17.55 -3.72 5.54
C TRP A 310 -17.88 -4.64 4.36
N TYR A 311 -17.95 -4.12 3.14
CA TYR A 311 -18.25 -4.91 1.95
C TYR A 311 -17.11 -5.86 1.56
N LEU A 312 -15.85 -5.57 1.97
CA LEU A 312 -14.67 -6.40 1.68
C LEU A 312 -14.26 -7.33 2.83
N ARG A 313 -14.98 -7.37 3.95
CA ARG A 313 -14.61 -8.14 5.15
C ARG A 313 -14.42 -9.63 4.94
N GLU A 314 -15.11 -10.23 3.96
CA GLU A 314 -14.93 -11.63 3.59
C GLU A 314 -13.73 -11.84 2.65
N ASP A 315 -13.31 -10.81 1.93
CA ASP A 315 -12.13 -10.87 1.06
C ASP A 315 -10.84 -10.55 1.81
N PHE A 316 -10.94 -9.82 2.91
CA PHE A 316 -9.83 -9.21 3.62
C PHE A 316 -8.71 -10.18 3.99
N MET A 317 -9.02 -11.34 4.56
CA MET A 317 -8.05 -12.36 5.00
C MET A 317 -7.64 -13.34 3.91
N LYS A 318 -8.23 -13.28 2.69
CA LYS A 318 -7.85 -14.16 1.58
C LYS A 318 -6.47 -13.82 1.05
N PRO A 319 -5.53 -14.79 0.94
CA PRO A 319 -4.21 -14.55 0.37
C PRO A 319 -4.28 -14.37 -1.15
N VAL A 320 -3.34 -13.59 -1.68
CA VAL A 320 -3.16 -13.38 -3.14
C VAL A 320 -1.76 -13.73 -3.63
N THR A 321 -1.04 -14.59 -2.92
CA THR A 321 0.30 -15.05 -3.29
C THR A 321 0.32 -15.67 -4.70
N HIS A 322 -0.72 -16.40 -5.09
CA HIS A 322 -0.88 -16.97 -6.42
C HIS A 322 -0.91 -15.89 -7.53
N ILE A 323 -1.38 -14.69 -7.23
CA ILE A 323 -1.39 -13.56 -8.18
C ILE A 323 0.03 -13.02 -8.35
N VAL A 324 0.80 -12.89 -7.26
CA VAL A 324 2.22 -12.51 -7.33
C VAL A 324 3.02 -13.56 -8.11
N GLU A 325 2.76 -14.85 -7.89
CA GLU A 325 3.34 -15.95 -8.69
C GLU A 325 3.01 -15.81 -10.18
N ALA A 326 1.76 -15.47 -10.53
CA ALA A 326 1.36 -15.24 -11.90
C ALA A 326 2.08 -14.03 -12.51
N LEU A 327 2.22 -12.92 -11.79
CA LEU A 327 3.00 -11.76 -12.22
C LEU A 327 4.45 -12.15 -12.55
N LEU A 328 5.08 -12.97 -11.70
CA LEU A 328 6.47 -13.39 -11.88
C LEU A 328 6.66 -14.43 -13.00
N ASN A 329 5.66 -15.27 -13.26
CA ASN A 329 5.75 -16.35 -14.23
C ASN A 329 5.24 -15.96 -15.63
N GLU A 330 4.20 -15.12 -15.70
CA GLU A 330 3.47 -14.81 -16.93
C GLU A 330 3.85 -13.46 -17.53
N THR A 331 4.49 -12.56 -16.76
CA THR A 331 4.75 -11.19 -17.21
C THR A 331 6.24 -10.87 -17.28
N ASP A 332 6.55 -9.79 -18.00
CA ASP A 332 7.86 -9.13 -18.03
C ASP A 332 7.90 -7.86 -17.17
N LEU A 333 6.87 -7.64 -16.33
CA LEU A 333 6.80 -6.53 -15.40
C LEU A 333 7.89 -6.63 -14.33
N ASN A 334 8.47 -5.52 -13.95
CA ASN A 334 9.24 -5.44 -12.71
C ASN A 334 8.29 -5.60 -11.53
N VAL A 335 8.58 -6.55 -10.65
CA VAL A 335 7.80 -6.82 -9.43
C VAL A 335 8.70 -6.57 -8.24
N PHE A 336 8.46 -5.48 -7.53
CA PHE A 336 9.21 -5.10 -6.35
C PHE A 336 8.36 -5.27 -5.11
N VAL A 337 8.98 -5.73 -4.03
CA VAL A 337 8.40 -5.79 -2.69
C VAL A 337 9.29 -4.95 -1.78
N TYR A 338 8.73 -4.08 -0.97
CA TYR A 338 9.48 -3.37 0.06
C TYR A 338 8.69 -3.32 1.35
N ASN A 339 9.37 -3.33 2.49
CA ASN A 339 8.75 -3.35 3.81
C ASN A 339 9.58 -2.58 4.82
N GLY A 340 8.92 -1.73 5.60
CA GLY A 340 9.52 -1.03 6.72
C GLY A 340 9.74 -1.96 7.91
N HIS A 341 10.95 -1.94 8.50
CA HIS A 341 11.30 -2.88 9.57
C HIS A 341 10.62 -2.58 10.93
N LEU A 342 9.98 -1.42 11.07
CA LEU A 342 9.23 -0.99 12.27
C LEU A 342 7.72 -1.19 12.11
N ASP A 343 7.28 -1.73 10.98
CA ASP A 343 5.89 -2.06 10.71
C ASP A 343 5.49 -3.33 11.48
N LEU A 344 4.41 -3.24 12.25
CA LEU A 344 3.81 -4.40 12.92
C LEU A 344 2.60 -4.91 12.15
N ILE A 345 1.77 -4.02 11.59
CA ILE A 345 0.53 -4.45 10.93
C ILE A 345 0.82 -5.36 9.73
N VAL A 346 1.88 -5.03 8.97
CA VAL A 346 2.46 -5.87 7.92
C VAL A 346 3.95 -6.02 8.21
N ASP A 347 4.29 -6.88 9.16
CA ASP A 347 5.66 -7.00 9.61
C ASP A 347 6.58 -7.65 8.56
N THR A 348 7.84 -7.23 8.56
CA THR A 348 8.85 -7.72 7.62
C THR A 348 9.07 -9.24 7.70
N PRO A 349 9.07 -9.89 8.89
CA PRO A 349 9.14 -11.34 8.98
C PRO A 349 8.02 -12.06 8.23
N GLY A 350 6.77 -11.59 8.34
CA GLY A 350 5.63 -12.13 7.61
C GLY A 350 5.74 -11.94 6.10
N THR A 351 6.19 -10.76 5.68
CA THR A 351 6.49 -10.48 4.27
C THR A 351 7.57 -11.42 3.73
N LEU A 352 8.63 -11.66 4.47
CA LEU A 352 9.67 -12.60 4.08
C LEU A 352 9.12 -14.04 3.97
N GLN A 353 8.24 -14.44 4.89
CA GLN A 353 7.65 -15.80 4.85
C GLN A 353 6.89 -16.08 3.55
N TRP A 354 6.01 -15.17 3.13
CA TRP A 354 5.27 -15.42 1.89
C TRP A 354 6.15 -15.28 0.66
N VAL A 355 7.15 -14.38 0.64
CA VAL A 355 8.10 -14.23 -0.46
C VAL A 355 8.92 -15.51 -0.66
N GLU A 356 9.38 -16.14 0.41
CA GLU A 356 10.16 -17.38 0.34
C GLU A 356 9.33 -18.61 -0.09
N LYS A 357 8.01 -18.56 0.09
CA LYS A 357 7.08 -19.62 -0.33
C LYS A 357 6.62 -19.49 -1.78
N LEU A 358 6.90 -18.38 -2.46
CA LEU A 358 6.46 -18.14 -3.84
C LEU A 358 6.97 -19.22 -4.80
N LYS A 359 6.07 -19.71 -5.64
CA LYS A 359 6.36 -20.72 -6.67
C LYS A 359 6.52 -20.03 -8.02
N TRP A 360 7.77 -19.79 -8.39
CA TRP A 360 8.09 -19.11 -9.64
C TRP A 360 9.41 -19.60 -10.23
N LYS A 361 9.63 -19.28 -11.51
CA LYS A 361 10.74 -19.80 -12.33
C LYS A 361 12.13 -19.62 -11.73
N HIS A 362 12.34 -18.61 -10.87
CA HIS A 362 13.64 -18.32 -10.25
C HIS A 362 13.65 -18.51 -8.73
N ALA A 363 12.66 -19.21 -8.14
CA ALA A 363 12.55 -19.40 -6.69
C ALA A 363 13.82 -20.05 -6.08
N GLY A 364 14.41 -21.03 -6.76
CA GLY A 364 15.64 -21.69 -6.31
C GLY A 364 16.85 -20.77 -6.30
N THR A 365 17.05 -19.99 -7.35
CA THR A 365 18.12 -18.99 -7.43
C THR A 365 17.90 -17.84 -6.46
N TRP A 366 16.66 -17.43 -6.24
CA TRP A 366 16.31 -16.45 -5.22
C TRP A 366 16.78 -16.86 -3.83
N LYS A 367 16.51 -18.09 -3.40
CA LYS A 367 16.93 -18.59 -2.07
C LYS A 367 18.43 -18.46 -1.84
N ASN A 368 19.22 -18.71 -2.88
CA ASN A 368 20.68 -18.72 -2.82
C ASN A 368 21.34 -17.39 -3.19
N SER A 369 20.55 -16.37 -3.59
CA SER A 369 21.11 -15.07 -3.96
C SER A 369 21.51 -14.26 -2.73
N ASN A 370 22.54 -13.42 -2.87
CA ASN A 370 23.03 -12.57 -1.79
C ASN A 370 22.07 -11.40 -1.52
N ARG A 371 22.05 -10.96 -0.28
CA ARG A 371 21.44 -9.70 0.14
C ARG A 371 22.51 -8.61 0.15
N TYR A 372 22.20 -7.47 -0.42
CA TYR A 372 23.09 -6.32 -0.54
C TYR A 372 22.57 -5.11 0.25
N PRO A 373 23.42 -4.20 0.72
CA PRO A 373 22.99 -2.98 1.36
C PRO A 373 22.32 -2.03 0.35
N LEU A 374 21.24 -1.39 0.77
CA LEU A 374 20.64 -0.24 0.10
C LEU A 374 21.33 1.00 0.63
N ILE A 375 22.19 1.60 -0.18
CA ILE A 375 23.00 2.76 0.21
C ILE A 375 22.45 4.01 -0.49
N VAL A 376 22.19 5.05 0.29
CA VAL A 376 21.84 6.40 -0.18
C VAL A 376 22.75 7.38 0.53
N GLU A 377 23.47 8.22 -0.25
CA GLU A 377 24.40 9.23 0.29
C GLU A 377 25.35 8.68 1.36
N SER A 378 25.93 7.50 1.10
CA SER A 378 26.85 6.77 1.99
C SER A 378 26.21 6.20 3.28
N ILE A 379 24.90 6.29 3.43
CA ILE A 379 24.15 5.74 4.57
C ILE A 379 23.48 4.43 4.15
N VAL A 380 23.56 3.41 5.01
CA VAL A 380 22.80 2.16 4.82
C VAL A 380 21.35 2.41 5.23
N GLU A 381 20.50 2.63 4.23
CA GLU A 381 19.08 2.87 4.40
C GLU A 381 18.25 1.58 4.45
N GLY A 382 18.88 0.46 4.23
CA GLY A 382 18.25 -0.85 4.25
C GLY A 382 19.08 -1.88 3.49
N TYR A 383 18.38 -2.87 2.99
CA TYR A 383 18.98 -3.96 2.22
C TYR A 383 18.06 -4.35 1.07
N PHE A 384 18.61 -5.01 0.07
CA PHE A 384 17.81 -5.59 -1.00
C PHE A 384 18.37 -6.93 -1.49
N LYS A 385 17.49 -7.70 -2.10
CA LYS A 385 17.77 -8.96 -2.76
C LYS A 385 17.08 -8.96 -4.11
N ALA A 386 17.77 -9.36 -5.16
CA ALA A 386 17.25 -9.29 -6.53
C ALA A 386 17.50 -10.58 -7.29
N GLN A 387 16.51 -10.98 -8.09
CA GLN A 387 16.62 -12.09 -9.03
C GLN A 387 15.65 -11.88 -10.19
N GLY A 388 16.16 -11.85 -11.40
CA GLY A 388 15.33 -11.58 -12.59
C GLY A 388 14.61 -10.22 -12.47
N ASN A 389 13.31 -10.22 -12.70
CA ASN A 389 12.44 -9.05 -12.59
C ASN A 389 11.86 -8.84 -11.18
N PHE A 390 12.31 -9.62 -10.20
CA PHE A 390 11.85 -9.55 -8.80
C PHE A 390 12.91 -8.95 -7.89
N ARG A 391 12.50 -8.01 -7.04
CA ARG A 391 13.33 -7.48 -5.96
C ARG A 391 12.54 -7.39 -4.66
N MET A 392 13.22 -7.63 -3.53
CA MET A 392 12.72 -7.36 -2.19
C MET A 392 13.67 -6.42 -1.46
N TYR A 393 13.10 -5.40 -0.83
CA TYR A 393 13.81 -4.41 -0.02
C TYR A 393 13.37 -4.47 1.43
N TRP A 394 14.33 -4.44 2.34
CA TRP A 394 14.16 -4.22 3.77
C TRP A 394 14.52 -2.77 4.04
N VAL A 395 13.57 -1.96 4.49
CA VAL A 395 13.80 -0.52 4.67
C VAL A 395 14.01 -0.21 6.15
N ASN A 396 15.18 0.33 6.49
CA ASN A 396 15.51 0.72 7.85
C ASN A 396 14.76 2.01 8.25
N ARG A 397 14.54 2.19 9.54
CA ARG A 397 13.94 3.42 10.12
C ARG A 397 12.60 3.80 9.52
N ALA A 398 11.87 2.84 9.01
CA ALA A 398 10.54 3.03 8.46
C ALA A 398 9.55 2.04 9.09
N GLY A 399 8.36 2.52 9.38
CA GLY A 399 7.19 1.69 9.67
C GLY A 399 6.41 1.40 8.38
N HIS A 400 5.09 1.38 8.50
CA HIS A 400 4.16 1.04 7.43
C HIS A 400 4.20 2.04 6.25
N MET A 401 4.35 3.33 6.54
CA MET A 401 4.41 4.40 5.55
C MET A 401 5.86 4.72 5.16
N VAL A 402 6.47 3.84 4.39
CA VAL A 402 7.88 3.98 3.96
C VAL A 402 8.13 5.31 3.25
N PRO A 403 7.28 5.80 2.33
CA PRO A 403 7.50 7.09 1.68
C PRO A 403 7.61 8.27 2.65
N ARG A 404 6.88 8.22 3.77
CA ARG A 404 6.93 9.24 4.82
C ARG A 404 8.11 9.05 5.75
N ASP A 405 8.34 7.81 6.22
CA ASP A 405 9.27 7.52 7.31
C ASP A 405 10.73 7.46 6.84
N ASN A 406 10.98 6.95 5.63
CA ASN A 406 12.31 6.95 5.00
C ASN A 406 12.21 7.29 3.50
N PRO A 407 11.95 8.56 3.17
CA PRO A 407 11.78 9.00 1.78
C PRO A 407 13.04 8.84 0.93
N ALA A 408 14.24 8.87 1.52
CA ALA A 408 15.50 8.67 0.79
C ALA A 408 15.61 7.23 0.26
N ALA A 409 15.29 6.23 1.08
CA ALA A 409 15.22 4.84 0.64
C ALA A 409 14.14 4.65 -0.44
N GLN A 410 12.98 5.27 -0.23
CA GLN A 410 11.87 5.17 -1.19
C GLN A 410 12.25 5.77 -2.55
N GLU A 411 12.91 6.92 -2.58
CA GLU A 411 13.37 7.53 -3.84
C GLU A 411 14.33 6.60 -4.59
N LYS A 412 15.24 5.93 -3.87
CA LYS A 412 16.15 4.96 -4.47
C LYS A 412 15.40 3.74 -5.04
N ILE A 413 14.38 3.25 -4.33
CA ILE A 413 13.51 2.16 -4.82
C ILE A 413 12.78 2.59 -6.09
N LEU A 414 12.25 3.82 -6.15
CA LEU A 414 11.61 4.37 -7.34
C LEU A 414 12.58 4.46 -8.52
N GLN A 415 13.79 4.93 -8.29
CA GLN A 415 14.82 5.00 -9.32
C GLN A 415 15.16 3.61 -9.86
N ASP A 416 15.27 2.61 -9.00
CA ASP A 416 15.54 1.23 -9.41
C ASP A 416 14.38 0.62 -10.18
N LEU A 417 13.14 0.92 -9.80
CA LEU A 417 11.93 0.45 -10.49
C LEU A 417 11.77 1.08 -11.88
N THR A 418 12.04 2.37 -12.00
CA THR A 418 11.78 3.17 -13.22
C THR A 418 12.96 3.23 -14.17
N LYS A 419 14.17 2.92 -13.73
CA LYS A 419 15.26 2.67 -14.64
C LYS A 419 14.90 1.47 -15.48
N ASN A 420 15.02 1.58 -16.81
CA ASN A 420 14.94 0.43 -17.70
C ASN A 420 15.91 -0.62 -17.17
N ALA A 421 15.40 -1.55 -16.37
CA ALA A 421 16.16 -2.65 -15.84
C ALA A 421 16.45 -3.58 -17.04
N TYR A 422 17.47 -3.27 -17.81
CA TYR A 422 18.17 -4.26 -18.60
C TYR A 422 18.84 -5.21 -17.59
N ILE A 423 18.04 -6.14 -17.06
CA ILE A 423 18.49 -7.25 -16.26
C ILE A 423 19.15 -8.26 -17.20
N GLY A 424 20.29 -7.89 -17.72
CA GLY A 424 21.13 -8.72 -18.56
C GLY A 424 22.62 -8.45 -18.35
N ARG A 425 22.96 -7.37 -17.68
CA ARG A 425 24.34 -7.13 -17.20
C ARG A 425 24.42 -7.45 -15.73
N LYS A 426 25.38 -8.33 -15.38
CA LYS A 426 25.89 -8.46 -14.02
C LYS A 426 26.37 -7.08 -13.57
N GLU A 427 25.50 -6.24 -13.07
CA GLU A 427 25.90 -5.12 -12.24
C GLU A 427 26.49 -5.75 -10.98
N LYS A 428 27.79 -5.91 -10.97
CA LYS A 428 28.50 -5.95 -9.69
C LYS A 428 28.09 -4.65 -9.00
N PRO A 429 27.59 -4.69 -7.75
CA PRO A 429 27.42 -3.48 -6.99
C PRO A 429 28.74 -2.75 -7.06
N ASP A 430 28.69 -1.44 -7.32
CA ASP A 430 29.88 -0.58 -7.28
C ASP A 430 30.31 -0.51 -5.80
N LEU A 431 31.01 -1.57 -5.37
CA LEU A 431 31.63 -1.70 -4.05
C LEU A 431 33.00 -1.00 -4.04
N THR A 432 33.09 0.18 -4.63
CA THR A 432 34.19 1.08 -4.32
C THR A 432 33.93 1.70 -2.95
N ILE A 433 33.96 0.86 -1.92
CA ILE A 433 34.27 1.35 -0.58
C ILE A 433 35.78 1.56 -0.59
N SER A 434 36.19 2.79 -0.87
CA SER A 434 37.54 3.24 -0.59
C SER A 434 37.70 3.23 0.94
N PHE A 435 38.29 2.19 1.46
CA PHE A 435 38.82 2.24 2.82
C PHE A 435 39.99 3.22 2.79
N CYS A 436 39.77 4.45 3.28
CA CYS A 436 40.88 5.28 3.69
C CYS A 436 41.59 4.56 4.84
N THR A 437 42.77 4.01 4.56
CA THR A 437 43.79 3.60 5.54
C THR A 437 44.32 4.84 6.27
#